data_934ee6e49e9f1fa435e02ee68d963f77
#
_entry.id   934ee6e49e9f1fa435e02ee68d963f77
#
_cell.length_a   1.000
_cell.length_b   1.000
_cell.length_c   1.000
_cell.angle_alpha   90.00
_cell.angle_beta   90.00
_cell.angle_gamma   90.00
#
_symmetry.space_group_name_H-M   'P 1'
#
loop_
_entity.id
_entity.type
_entity.pdbx_description
1 polymer ?
#
loop_
_entity_poly.entity_id
_entity_poly.type
_entity_poly.pdbx_seq_one_letter_code
_entity_poly.pdbx_strand_id
1 'polypeptide(L)'
;MKFVELTQETCWESDKSVCFEADESLNLTEMYKGKAKNIRVFIPSSMIEERDGIKYISKWIVDKKRDELKNQGHNSVDVDSFLDSYLTGPASFEKDDKRFKLTGIFDFLDDASEKLSTPKLIFDTQDIGRIKIARAGARSKHHGKIFITNGEEWGSEERVFYGSIDMTGLYTPSNYAVDEVVRFLKSLDKDTAETVKKYGKTSGNCCFCQKSLTKDKSKSVGYGPKCASNYGLDY
;
A
#
# COMPACT_ATOMS: atom_id res chain seq x y z
N MET A 1 0.27 -14.61 0.17
CA MET A 1 1.69 -14.51 0.63
C MET A 1 1.87 -15.53 1.74
N LYS A 2 2.95 -16.34 1.69
CA LYS A 2 3.22 -17.35 2.72
C LYS A 2 4.04 -16.74 3.85
N PHE A 3 3.71 -17.08 5.08
CA PHE A 3 4.40 -16.67 6.29
C PHE A 3 4.94 -17.89 7.02
N VAL A 4 6.06 -17.73 7.69
CA VAL A 4 6.69 -18.74 8.54
C VAL A 4 6.79 -18.21 9.96
N GLU A 5 6.67 -19.09 10.94
CA GLU A 5 6.72 -18.72 12.35
C GLU A 5 8.12 -18.29 12.76
N LEU A 6 8.20 -17.25 13.56
CA LEU A 6 9.43 -16.78 14.20
C LEU A 6 9.55 -17.48 15.57
N THR A 7 10.55 -18.37 15.70
CA THR A 7 10.72 -19.24 16.88
C THR A 7 11.71 -18.74 17.90
N GLN A 8 12.55 -17.76 17.55
CA GLN A 8 13.57 -17.21 18.44
C GLN A 8 13.39 -15.70 18.63
N GLU A 9 13.88 -15.19 19.74
CA GLU A 9 13.96 -13.76 20.00
C GLU A 9 14.93 -13.09 19.02
N THR A 10 14.54 -11.93 18.54
CA THR A 10 15.39 -11.12 17.66
C THR A 10 16.44 -10.37 18.49
N CYS A 11 17.62 -10.16 17.95
CA CYS A 11 18.69 -9.42 18.64
C CYS A 11 18.33 -7.94 18.88
N TRP A 12 17.43 -7.41 18.08
CA TRP A 12 16.92 -6.04 18.21
C TRP A 12 15.60 -5.88 17.45
N GLU A 13 14.70 -5.07 18.00
CA GLU A 13 13.39 -4.77 17.42
C GLU A 13 13.05 -3.28 17.57
N SER A 14 12.39 -2.74 16.56
CA SER A 14 11.81 -1.39 16.55
C SER A 14 10.51 -1.37 15.76
N ASP A 15 9.81 -0.23 15.79
CA ASP A 15 8.60 -0.01 14.98
C ASP A 15 8.82 -0.21 13.47
N LYS A 16 10.05 -0.09 12.99
CA LYS A 16 10.39 -0.14 11.57
C LYS A 16 10.95 -1.47 11.10
N SER A 17 11.67 -2.19 11.96
CA SER A 17 12.34 -3.44 11.59
C SER A 17 12.69 -4.29 12.79
N VAL A 18 12.85 -5.58 12.54
CA VAL A 18 13.50 -6.53 13.44
C VAL A 18 14.86 -6.92 12.89
N CYS A 19 15.79 -7.29 13.79
CA CYS A 19 17.15 -7.68 13.45
C CYS A 19 17.44 -9.12 13.89
N PHE A 20 17.99 -9.91 12.99
CA PHE A 20 18.60 -11.21 13.27
C PHE A 20 20.12 -11.06 13.22
N GLU A 21 20.84 -11.68 14.15
CA GLU A 21 22.30 -11.70 14.18
C GLU A 21 22.79 -13.15 14.10
N ALA A 22 23.74 -13.42 13.22
CA ALA A 22 24.32 -14.74 13.09
C ALA A 22 25.08 -15.13 14.37
N ASP A 23 24.93 -16.38 14.79
CA ASP A 23 25.68 -16.93 15.91
C ASP A 23 27.18 -16.98 15.57
N GLU A 24 28.03 -16.82 16.60
CA GLU A 24 29.49 -16.85 16.46
C GLU A 24 30.03 -18.20 15.94
N SER A 25 29.28 -19.28 16.11
CA SER A 25 29.64 -20.61 15.60
C SER A 25 29.50 -20.71 14.07
N LEU A 26 28.76 -19.79 13.45
CA LEU A 26 28.61 -19.70 12.00
C LEU A 26 29.67 -18.74 11.45
N ASN A 27 30.36 -19.13 10.38
CA ASN A 27 31.37 -18.29 9.72
C ASN A 27 30.74 -17.15 8.88
N LEU A 28 29.72 -16.49 9.44
CA LEU A 28 28.99 -15.42 8.82
C LEU A 28 29.39 -14.07 9.42
N THR A 29 30.46 -13.49 8.88
CA THR A 29 30.99 -12.21 9.35
C THR A 29 31.15 -11.22 8.22
N GLU A 30 31.02 -9.93 8.54
CA GLU A 30 31.33 -8.81 7.66
C GLU A 30 32.37 -7.89 8.30
N MET A 31 33.14 -7.18 7.46
CA MET A 31 34.13 -6.22 7.94
C MET A 31 33.45 -4.86 8.18
N TYR A 32 33.41 -4.43 9.44
CA TYR A 32 32.89 -3.13 9.82
C TYR A 32 33.98 -2.33 10.58
N LYS A 33 34.41 -1.20 10.01
CA LYS A 33 35.44 -0.34 10.56
C LYS A 33 36.73 -1.09 10.94
N GLY A 34 37.17 -2.03 10.08
CA GLY A 34 38.39 -2.82 10.27
C GLY A 34 38.28 -3.97 11.29
N LYS A 35 37.08 -4.28 11.78
CA LYS A 35 36.83 -5.42 12.68
C LYS A 35 35.81 -6.36 12.07
N ALA A 36 36.04 -7.67 12.20
CA ALA A 36 35.05 -8.67 11.88
C ALA A 36 33.87 -8.58 12.86
N LYS A 37 32.64 -8.59 12.34
CA LYS A 37 31.41 -8.63 13.11
C LYS A 37 30.46 -9.66 12.51
N ASN A 38 29.64 -10.27 13.34
CA ASN A 38 28.61 -11.18 12.90
C ASN A 38 27.64 -10.46 11.96
N ILE A 39 27.19 -11.16 10.94
CA ILE A 39 26.23 -10.63 9.99
C ILE A 39 24.91 -10.35 10.70
N ARG A 40 24.32 -9.19 10.37
CA ARG A 40 23.00 -8.77 10.81
C ARG A 40 22.05 -8.65 9.63
N VAL A 41 20.89 -9.27 9.77
CA VAL A 41 19.81 -9.18 8.77
C VAL A 41 18.65 -8.39 9.35
N PHE A 42 18.29 -7.29 8.68
CA PHE A 42 17.16 -6.45 9.05
C PHE A 42 15.95 -6.80 8.18
N ILE A 43 14.82 -7.07 8.82
CA ILE A 43 13.54 -7.34 8.19
C ILE A 43 12.56 -6.22 8.54
N PRO A 44 11.94 -5.56 7.55
CA PRO A 44 10.94 -4.53 7.82
C PRO A 44 9.75 -5.06 8.64
N SER A 45 9.29 -4.31 9.65
CA SER A 45 8.14 -4.70 10.48
C SER A 45 6.87 -4.94 9.66
N SER A 46 6.72 -4.27 8.51
CA SER A 46 5.62 -4.51 7.56
C SER A 46 5.60 -5.92 6.94
N MET A 47 6.69 -6.69 7.09
CA MET A 47 6.82 -8.09 6.64
C MET A 47 6.61 -9.10 7.77
N ILE A 48 6.21 -8.62 8.95
CA ILE A 48 5.94 -9.42 10.14
C ILE A 48 4.47 -9.28 10.47
N GLU A 49 3.83 -10.39 10.80
CA GLU A 49 2.47 -10.44 11.32
C GLU A 49 2.46 -11.11 12.68
N GLU A 50 1.67 -10.57 13.61
CA GLU A 50 1.45 -11.19 14.90
C GLU A 50 0.02 -11.73 14.96
N ARG A 51 -0.12 -12.99 15.37
CA ARG A 51 -1.40 -13.66 15.58
C ARG A 51 -1.31 -14.50 16.85
N ASP A 52 -2.23 -14.29 17.76
CA ASP A 52 -2.30 -15.02 19.04
C ASP A 52 -0.99 -14.97 19.85
N GLY A 53 -0.25 -13.85 19.77
CA GLY A 53 1.04 -13.66 20.41
C GLY A 53 2.23 -14.33 19.71
N ILE A 54 2.00 -14.95 18.56
CA ILE A 54 3.04 -15.57 17.75
C ILE A 54 3.38 -14.66 16.56
N LYS A 55 4.65 -14.38 16.37
CA LYS A 55 5.14 -13.59 15.24
C LYS A 55 5.45 -14.48 14.03
N TYR A 56 5.03 -14.03 12.88
CA TYR A 56 5.23 -14.69 11.59
C TYR A 56 5.93 -13.74 10.63
N ILE A 57 6.90 -14.26 9.88
CA ILE A 57 7.64 -13.50 8.87
C ILE A 57 7.23 -13.95 7.47
N SER A 58 7.09 -13.00 6.56
CA SER A 58 6.87 -13.30 5.15
C SER A 58 8.01 -14.14 4.57
N LYS A 59 7.69 -15.36 4.11
CA LYS A 59 8.67 -16.26 3.51
C LYS A 59 9.43 -15.62 2.35
N TRP A 60 8.76 -14.79 1.55
CA TRP A 60 9.40 -14.08 0.44
C TRP A 60 10.58 -13.22 0.87
N ILE A 61 10.46 -12.47 1.99
CA ILE A 61 11.57 -11.61 2.43
C ILE A 61 12.72 -12.43 2.98
N VAL A 62 12.43 -13.54 3.63
CA VAL A 62 13.46 -14.48 4.13
C VAL A 62 14.22 -15.07 2.95
N ASP A 63 13.53 -15.60 1.94
CA ASP A 63 14.14 -16.16 0.74
C ASP A 63 15.00 -15.11 0.02
N LYS A 64 14.49 -13.88 -0.10
CA LYS A 64 15.25 -12.76 -0.68
C LYS A 64 16.53 -12.45 0.10
N LYS A 65 16.48 -12.43 1.45
CA LYS A 65 17.66 -12.20 2.29
C LYS A 65 18.66 -13.35 2.19
N ARG A 66 18.17 -14.57 2.09
CA ARG A 66 18.98 -15.77 1.83
C ARG A 66 19.76 -15.64 0.52
N ASP A 67 19.10 -15.25 -0.55
CA ASP A 67 19.73 -15.05 -1.86
C ASP A 67 20.73 -13.89 -1.84
N GLU A 68 20.40 -12.78 -1.17
CA GLU A 68 21.31 -11.64 -1.00
C GLU A 68 22.63 -12.05 -0.34
N LEU A 69 22.58 -12.81 0.78
CA LEU A 69 23.76 -13.29 1.49
C LEU A 69 24.59 -14.27 0.65
N LYS A 70 23.94 -15.22 -0.03
CA LYS A 70 24.61 -16.16 -0.92
C LYS A 70 25.32 -15.45 -2.09
N ASN A 71 24.66 -14.43 -2.67
CA ASN A 71 25.23 -13.62 -3.75
C ASN A 71 26.40 -12.73 -3.29
N GLN A 72 26.49 -12.40 -2.00
CA GLN A 72 27.64 -11.73 -1.38
C GLN A 72 28.84 -12.66 -1.14
N GLY A 73 28.70 -13.95 -1.48
CA GLY A 73 29.77 -14.94 -1.39
C GLY A 73 29.84 -15.69 -0.06
N HIS A 74 28.82 -15.55 0.82
CA HIS A 74 28.73 -16.32 2.03
C HIS A 74 28.38 -17.80 1.76
N ASN A 75 28.91 -18.69 2.63
CA ASN A 75 28.66 -20.12 2.50
C ASN A 75 27.16 -20.43 2.61
N SER A 76 26.64 -21.18 1.65
CA SER A 76 25.20 -21.49 1.57
C SER A 76 24.69 -22.26 2.78
N VAL A 77 25.47 -23.18 3.33
CA VAL A 77 25.07 -23.99 4.50
C VAL A 77 24.98 -23.13 5.74
N ASP A 78 25.95 -22.22 5.95
CA ASP A 78 25.96 -21.30 7.10
C ASP A 78 24.80 -20.30 7.00
N VAL A 79 24.52 -19.76 5.79
CA VAL A 79 23.37 -18.87 5.54
C VAL A 79 22.04 -19.59 5.81
N ASP A 80 21.88 -20.82 5.34
CA ASP A 80 20.67 -21.59 5.57
C ASP A 80 20.50 -21.91 7.07
N SER A 81 21.56 -22.36 7.74
CA SER A 81 21.54 -22.63 9.18
C SER A 81 21.21 -21.38 10.00
N PHE A 82 21.75 -20.22 9.63
CA PHE A 82 21.45 -18.95 10.28
C PHE A 82 19.98 -18.58 10.17
N LEU A 83 19.45 -18.52 8.97
CA LEU A 83 18.05 -18.09 8.76
C LEU A 83 17.06 -19.13 9.28
N ASP A 84 17.34 -20.42 9.13
CA ASP A 84 16.48 -21.49 9.60
C ASP A 84 16.45 -21.59 11.13
N SER A 85 17.52 -21.18 11.85
CA SER A 85 17.50 -21.12 13.31
C SER A 85 16.43 -20.21 13.89
N TYR A 86 16.03 -19.15 13.17
CA TYR A 86 14.97 -18.24 13.56
C TYR A 86 13.58 -18.64 13.07
N LEU A 87 13.48 -19.58 12.12
CA LEU A 87 12.27 -19.79 11.31
C LEU A 87 11.78 -21.25 11.31
N THR A 88 12.23 -22.07 12.23
CA THR A 88 11.88 -23.50 12.32
C THR A 88 10.55 -23.78 13.01
N GLY A 89 9.52 -23.03 12.69
CA GLY A 89 8.17 -23.35 13.16
C GLY A 89 7.37 -24.17 12.14
N PRO A 90 6.54 -25.15 12.59
CA PRO A 90 5.72 -25.96 11.71
C PRO A 90 4.54 -25.18 11.12
N ALA A 91 4.20 -24.02 11.66
CA ALA A 91 3.05 -23.25 11.24
C ALA A 91 3.42 -22.26 10.16
N SER A 92 3.11 -22.58 8.94
CA SER A 92 3.00 -21.59 7.87
C SER A 92 1.52 -21.28 7.60
N PHE A 93 1.18 -20.03 7.42
CA PHE A 93 -0.15 -19.67 6.92
C PHE A 93 0.00 -18.89 5.62
N GLU A 94 -1.03 -18.98 4.78
CA GLU A 94 -1.18 -18.10 3.65
C GLU A 94 -2.04 -16.91 4.09
N LYS A 95 -1.51 -15.70 3.91
CA LYS A 95 -2.32 -14.51 4.09
C LYS A 95 -3.35 -14.48 2.96
N ASP A 96 -4.62 -14.35 3.33
CA ASP A 96 -5.68 -14.15 2.36
C ASP A 96 -5.29 -13.02 1.41
N ASP A 97 -5.36 -13.28 0.13
CA ASP A 97 -5.10 -12.26 -0.89
C ASP A 97 -6.25 -11.25 -0.86
N LYS A 98 -6.05 -10.19 -0.07
CA LYS A 98 -7.02 -9.09 0.04
C LYS A 98 -7.10 -8.22 -1.21
N ARG A 99 -6.35 -8.58 -2.27
CA ARG A 99 -6.37 -7.86 -3.54
C ARG A 99 -7.66 -8.18 -4.30
N PHE A 100 -8.19 -7.18 -4.97
CA PHE A 100 -9.38 -7.33 -5.82
C PHE A 100 -9.39 -6.28 -6.92
N LYS A 101 -10.22 -6.49 -7.95
CA LYS A 101 -10.33 -5.56 -9.07
C LYS A 101 -11.20 -4.37 -8.71
N LEU A 102 -10.74 -3.18 -9.15
CA LEU A 102 -11.44 -1.89 -9.13
C LEU A 102 -11.31 -1.26 -10.51
N THR A 103 -11.94 -1.91 -11.50
CA THR A 103 -11.84 -1.49 -12.91
C THR A 103 -12.66 -0.25 -13.20
N GLY A 104 -13.81 -0.05 -12.54
CA GLY A 104 -14.64 1.13 -12.74
C GLY A 104 -13.94 2.41 -12.28
N ILE A 105 -13.26 2.40 -11.14
CA ILE A 105 -12.44 3.54 -10.69
C ILE A 105 -11.24 3.74 -11.62
N PHE A 106 -10.59 2.64 -12.02
CA PHE A 106 -9.42 2.71 -12.88
C PHE A 106 -9.78 3.34 -14.23
N ASP A 107 -10.76 2.80 -14.94
CA ASP A 107 -11.19 3.27 -16.25
C ASP A 107 -11.63 4.75 -16.20
N PHE A 108 -12.42 5.11 -15.18
CA PHE A 108 -12.89 6.48 -14.98
C PHE A 108 -11.75 7.51 -14.84
N LEU A 109 -10.68 7.16 -14.13
CA LEU A 109 -9.52 8.04 -13.96
C LEU A 109 -8.54 7.93 -15.13
N ASP A 110 -8.50 6.80 -15.81
CA ASP A 110 -7.66 6.61 -17.00
C ASP A 110 -8.18 7.45 -18.15
N ASP A 111 -9.47 7.41 -18.45
CA ASP A 111 -10.14 8.25 -19.44
C ASP A 111 -9.91 9.75 -19.16
N ALA A 112 -10.05 10.17 -17.90
CA ALA A 112 -9.79 11.55 -17.51
C ALA A 112 -8.32 11.97 -17.68
N SER A 113 -7.38 11.01 -17.73
CA SER A 113 -5.95 11.29 -17.92
C SER A 113 -5.58 11.81 -19.31
N GLU A 114 -6.47 11.65 -20.28
CA GLU A 114 -6.32 12.28 -21.61
C GLU A 114 -6.36 13.82 -21.52
N LYS A 115 -7.12 14.37 -20.56
CA LYS A 115 -7.31 15.82 -20.38
C LYS A 115 -6.62 16.39 -19.15
N LEU A 116 -6.29 15.54 -18.17
CA LEU A 116 -5.71 15.94 -16.90
C LEU A 116 -4.41 15.22 -16.63
N SER A 117 -3.37 15.92 -16.24
CA SER A 117 -2.08 15.31 -15.88
C SER A 117 -2.14 14.42 -14.63
N THR A 118 -3.05 14.71 -13.71
CA THR A 118 -3.23 14.00 -12.44
C THR A 118 -4.70 13.99 -12.03
N PRO A 119 -5.55 13.19 -12.72
CA PRO A 119 -6.97 13.10 -12.37
C PRO A 119 -7.13 12.52 -10.96
N LYS A 120 -8.14 13.02 -10.24
CA LYS A 120 -8.37 12.65 -8.85
C LYS A 120 -9.80 12.77 -8.43
N LEU A 121 -10.18 11.98 -7.42
CA LEU A 121 -11.42 12.05 -6.68
C LEU A 121 -11.11 12.32 -5.22
N ILE A 122 -11.86 13.20 -4.56
CA ILE A 122 -11.72 13.49 -3.14
C ILE A 122 -13.13 13.47 -2.53
N PHE A 123 -13.29 12.66 -1.49
CA PHE A 123 -14.52 12.51 -0.74
C PHE A 123 -14.25 12.77 0.73
N ASP A 124 -15.09 13.55 1.37
CA ASP A 124 -15.16 13.67 2.83
C ASP A 124 -16.34 12.82 3.30
N THR A 125 -16.08 11.76 4.04
CA THR A 125 -17.06 10.80 4.54
C THR A 125 -17.12 10.83 6.06
N GLN A 126 -18.25 10.43 6.64
CA GLN A 126 -18.39 10.40 8.10
C GLN A 126 -17.59 9.28 8.76
N ASP A 127 -17.51 8.12 8.11
CA ASP A 127 -16.90 6.91 8.68
C ASP A 127 -15.38 6.86 8.52
N ILE A 128 -14.85 7.39 7.40
CA ILE A 128 -13.42 7.28 7.04
C ILE A 128 -12.71 8.63 7.21
N GLY A 129 -13.46 9.72 7.22
CA GLY A 129 -12.93 11.07 7.03
C GLY A 129 -12.64 11.33 5.55
N ARG A 130 -11.52 12.01 5.27
CA ARG A 130 -11.13 12.31 3.89
C ARG A 130 -10.49 11.10 3.22
N ILE A 131 -10.93 10.82 1.98
CA ILE A 131 -10.31 9.84 1.09
C ILE A 131 -10.01 10.50 -0.25
N LYS A 132 -8.76 10.38 -0.71
CA LYS A 132 -8.28 10.88 -1.99
C LYS A 132 -7.79 9.72 -2.84
N ILE A 133 -8.33 9.61 -4.03
CA ILE A 133 -8.01 8.62 -5.04
C ILE A 133 -7.41 9.39 -6.22
N ALA A 134 -6.12 9.21 -6.51
CA ALA A 134 -5.43 10.04 -7.48
C ALA A 134 -4.51 9.20 -8.38
N ARG A 135 -4.61 9.41 -9.70
CA ARG A 135 -3.73 8.78 -10.68
C ARG A 135 -2.39 9.50 -10.74
N ALA A 136 -1.31 8.74 -10.74
CA ALA A 136 0.04 9.27 -10.89
C ALA A 136 0.26 9.76 -12.32
N GLY A 137 0.71 11.01 -12.45
CA GLY A 137 0.94 11.64 -13.75
C GLY A 137 2.16 11.10 -14.47
N ALA A 138 2.31 11.50 -15.74
CA ALA A 138 3.33 11.02 -16.67
C ALA A 138 4.79 11.18 -16.20
N ARG A 139 5.08 12.16 -15.34
CA ARG A 139 6.42 12.41 -14.79
C ARG A 139 6.74 11.55 -13.55
N SER A 140 5.78 10.81 -13.02
CA SER A 140 5.97 9.96 -11.85
C SER A 140 6.65 8.65 -12.25
N LYS A 141 7.58 8.16 -11.43
CA LYS A 141 8.09 6.77 -11.55
C LYS A 141 7.00 5.71 -11.39
N HIS A 142 5.83 6.10 -10.88
CA HIS A 142 4.66 5.27 -10.72
C HIS A 142 3.55 5.63 -11.71
N HIS A 143 3.91 6.19 -12.87
CA HIS A 143 2.96 6.57 -13.91
C HIS A 143 1.88 5.51 -14.14
N GLY A 144 0.64 5.95 -14.26
CA GLY A 144 -0.52 5.08 -14.49
C GLY A 144 -1.10 4.40 -13.24
N LYS A 145 -0.37 4.29 -12.14
CA LYS A 145 -0.93 3.77 -10.88
C LYS A 145 -1.83 4.80 -10.21
N ILE A 146 -2.86 4.31 -9.52
CA ILE A 146 -3.75 5.13 -8.71
C ILE A 146 -3.42 4.90 -7.25
N PHE A 147 -3.23 5.99 -6.50
CA PHE A 147 -2.95 5.96 -5.06
C PHE A 147 -4.17 6.39 -4.26
N ILE A 148 -4.44 5.65 -3.18
CA ILE A 148 -5.56 5.91 -2.28
C ILE A 148 -4.99 6.32 -0.92
N THR A 149 -5.33 7.54 -0.46
CA THR A 149 -4.79 8.15 0.75
C THR A 149 -5.86 8.94 1.49
N ASN A 150 -5.55 9.43 2.69
CA ASN A 150 -6.40 10.39 3.42
C ASN A 150 -6.31 11.84 2.87
N GLY A 151 -5.56 12.07 1.79
CA GLY A 151 -5.46 13.39 1.15
C GLY A 151 -4.39 14.31 1.69
N GLU A 152 -3.74 13.97 2.79
CA GLU A 152 -2.65 14.74 3.37
C GLU A 152 -1.43 14.85 2.43
N GLU A 153 -0.60 15.89 2.64
CA GLU A 153 0.55 16.18 1.81
C GLU A 153 1.60 15.09 1.87
N TRP A 154 2.37 14.97 0.81
CA TRP A 154 3.49 14.02 0.76
C TRP A 154 4.55 14.41 1.81
N GLY A 155 4.94 13.43 2.65
CA GLY A 155 5.91 13.62 3.72
C GLY A 155 5.31 14.07 5.05
N SER A 156 4.02 14.36 5.13
CA SER A 156 3.33 14.60 6.41
C SER A 156 3.27 13.31 7.24
N GLU A 157 3.49 13.42 8.55
CA GLU A 157 3.33 12.30 9.50
C GLU A 157 1.86 11.83 9.60
N GLU A 158 0.92 12.73 9.33
CA GLU A 158 -0.52 12.44 9.34
C GLU A 158 -1.00 11.73 8.07
N ARG A 159 -0.10 11.58 7.07
CA ARG A 159 -0.47 10.96 5.80
C ARG A 159 -0.69 9.46 5.94
N VAL A 160 -1.91 9.02 5.68
CA VAL A 160 -2.27 7.60 5.63
C VAL A 160 -2.36 7.13 4.17
N PHE A 161 -1.69 6.03 3.88
CA PHE A 161 -1.75 5.35 2.59
C PHE A 161 -2.62 4.10 2.73
N TYR A 162 -3.75 4.07 2.03
CA TYR A 162 -4.71 2.94 2.09
C TYR A 162 -4.45 1.86 1.04
N GLY A 163 -3.64 2.15 0.02
CA GLY A 163 -3.32 1.18 -1.02
C GLY A 163 -3.22 1.81 -2.41
N SER A 164 -3.02 0.97 -3.41
CA SER A 164 -2.91 1.40 -4.80
C SER A 164 -3.62 0.46 -5.76
N ILE A 165 -4.08 1.02 -6.89
CA ILE A 165 -4.59 0.26 -8.03
C ILE A 165 -3.51 0.31 -9.11
N ASP A 166 -3.13 -0.84 -9.63
CA ASP A 166 -2.17 -0.93 -10.72
C ASP A 166 -2.84 -0.72 -12.10
N MET A 167 -2.03 -0.74 -13.15
CA MET A 167 -2.49 -0.54 -14.54
C MET A 167 -3.42 -1.66 -15.06
N THR A 168 -3.59 -2.74 -14.30
CA THR A 168 -4.55 -3.80 -14.60
C THR A 168 -5.86 -3.66 -13.82
N GLY A 169 -6.02 -2.56 -13.08
CA GLY A 169 -7.16 -2.34 -12.19
C GLY A 169 -7.10 -3.16 -10.89
N LEU A 170 -5.98 -3.83 -10.58
CA LEU A 170 -5.85 -4.62 -9.35
C LEU A 170 -5.51 -3.72 -8.17
N TYR A 171 -6.42 -3.64 -7.20
CA TYR A 171 -6.20 -2.96 -5.94
C TYR A 171 -5.39 -3.83 -4.99
N THR A 172 -4.32 -3.26 -4.46
CA THR A 172 -3.50 -3.84 -3.41
C THR A 172 -3.64 -2.97 -2.15
N PRO A 173 -4.35 -3.45 -1.11
CA PRO A 173 -4.49 -2.71 0.15
C PRO A 173 -3.15 -2.62 0.87
N SER A 174 -2.97 -1.53 1.63
CA SER A 174 -1.91 -1.41 2.65
C SER A 174 -2.40 -1.98 3.99
N ASN A 175 -1.50 -2.03 4.97
CA ASN A 175 -1.87 -2.42 6.34
C ASN A 175 -2.80 -1.40 7.03
N TYR A 176 -2.90 -0.18 6.50
CA TYR A 176 -3.80 0.88 7.00
C TYR A 176 -5.17 0.90 6.31
N ALA A 177 -5.41 -0.02 5.36
CA ALA A 177 -6.69 -0.13 4.67
C ALA A 177 -7.72 -0.82 5.57
N VAL A 178 -8.47 -0.03 6.32
CA VAL A 178 -9.57 -0.52 7.16
C VAL A 178 -10.77 -0.98 6.30
N ASP A 179 -11.64 -1.80 6.86
CA ASP A 179 -12.78 -2.39 6.14
C ASP A 179 -13.74 -1.34 5.57
N GLU A 180 -13.88 -0.18 6.23
CA GLU A 180 -14.67 0.97 5.77
C GLU A 180 -14.16 1.50 4.44
N VAL A 181 -12.83 1.65 4.30
CA VAL A 181 -12.18 2.06 3.04
C VAL A 181 -12.44 1.04 1.94
N VAL A 182 -12.29 -0.25 2.24
CA VAL A 182 -12.54 -1.33 1.27
C VAL A 182 -13.99 -1.33 0.80
N ARG A 183 -14.96 -1.20 1.73
CA ARG A 183 -16.40 -1.12 1.40
C ARG A 183 -16.71 0.11 0.55
N PHE A 184 -16.15 1.26 0.91
CA PHE A 184 -16.32 2.50 0.13
C PHE A 184 -15.79 2.34 -1.30
N LEU A 185 -14.57 1.81 -1.47
CA LEU A 185 -13.96 1.60 -2.79
C LEU A 185 -14.78 0.64 -3.66
N LYS A 186 -15.26 -0.48 -3.09
CA LYS A 186 -16.13 -1.43 -3.80
C LYS A 186 -17.46 -0.82 -4.21
N SER A 187 -18.02 0.07 -3.38
CA SER A 187 -19.26 0.79 -3.71
C SER A 187 -19.04 1.84 -4.80
N LEU A 188 -17.95 2.59 -4.73
CA LEU A 188 -17.55 3.58 -5.72
C LEU A 188 -17.28 2.93 -7.09
N ASP A 189 -16.60 1.80 -7.11
CA ASP A 189 -16.21 1.07 -8.33
C ASP A 189 -17.41 0.57 -9.14
N LYS A 190 -18.53 0.23 -8.49
CA LYS A 190 -19.74 -0.25 -9.15
C LYS A 190 -20.36 0.78 -10.10
N ASP A 191 -20.34 2.05 -9.70
CA ASP A 191 -20.83 3.17 -10.49
C ASP A 191 -20.15 4.46 -10.01
N THR A 192 -18.95 4.70 -10.54
CA THR A 192 -18.12 5.85 -10.17
C THR A 192 -18.81 7.16 -10.53
N ALA A 193 -19.43 7.24 -11.70
CA ALA A 193 -20.09 8.46 -12.17
C ALA A 193 -21.31 8.85 -11.30
N GLU A 194 -22.17 7.89 -10.96
CA GLU A 194 -23.34 8.18 -10.12
C GLU A 194 -22.92 8.48 -8.66
N THR A 195 -21.91 7.80 -8.14
CA THR A 195 -21.37 8.09 -6.80
C THR A 195 -20.81 9.51 -6.71
N VAL A 196 -20.05 9.94 -7.71
CA VAL A 196 -19.55 11.32 -7.84
C VAL A 196 -20.70 12.34 -7.83
N LYS A 197 -21.73 12.09 -8.64
CA LYS A 197 -22.92 12.93 -8.73
C LYS A 197 -23.66 13.00 -7.40
N LYS A 198 -23.91 11.88 -6.77
CA LYS A 198 -24.56 11.79 -5.46
C LYS A 198 -23.79 12.55 -4.40
N TYR A 199 -22.47 12.38 -4.33
CA TYR A 199 -21.60 13.09 -3.38
C TYR A 199 -21.74 14.61 -3.54
N GLY A 200 -21.61 15.13 -4.77
CA GLY A 200 -21.72 16.58 -5.01
C GLY A 200 -23.09 17.16 -4.64
N LYS A 201 -24.18 16.40 -4.86
CA LYS A 201 -25.53 16.79 -4.46
C LYS A 201 -25.72 16.86 -2.95
N THR A 202 -25.14 15.88 -2.22
CA THR A 202 -25.31 15.78 -0.76
C THR A 202 -24.37 16.69 0.01
N SER A 203 -23.08 16.77 -0.41
CA SER A 203 -22.05 17.58 0.25
C SER A 203 -22.09 19.06 -0.14
N GLY A 204 -22.68 19.39 -1.29
CA GLY A 204 -22.59 20.72 -1.88
C GLY A 204 -21.23 21.08 -2.49
N ASN A 205 -20.27 20.14 -2.50
CA ASN A 205 -18.90 20.32 -2.99
C ASN A 205 -18.57 19.35 -4.15
N CYS A 206 -17.82 19.82 -5.11
CA CYS A 206 -17.37 19.02 -6.24
C CYS A 206 -16.21 18.08 -5.80
N CYS A 207 -16.35 16.75 -5.92
CA CYS A 207 -15.31 15.79 -5.52
C CYS A 207 -14.02 15.88 -6.34
N PHE A 208 -14.02 16.52 -7.50
CA PHE A 208 -12.84 16.68 -8.34
C PHE A 208 -11.95 17.85 -7.92
N CYS A 209 -12.55 19.01 -7.66
CA CYS A 209 -11.82 20.25 -7.36
C CYS A 209 -12.10 20.83 -5.97
N GLN A 210 -12.97 20.20 -5.19
CA GLN A 210 -13.37 20.58 -3.83
C GLN A 210 -14.04 21.97 -3.72
N LYS A 211 -14.39 22.60 -4.84
CA LYS A 211 -15.11 23.87 -4.83
C LYS A 211 -16.59 23.67 -4.52
N SER A 212 -17.15 24.58 -3.74
CA SER A 212 -18.59 24.61 -3.46
C SER A 212 -19.40 24.86 -4.74
N LEU A 213 -20.51 24.14 -4.86
CA LEU A 213 -21.42 24.20 -5.99
C LEU A 213 -22.46 25.31 -5.75
N THR A 214 -22.29 26.43 -6.42
CA THR A 214 -23.15 27.61 -6.22
C THR A 214 -24.28 27.73 -7.26
N LYS A 215 -24.04 27.27 -8.51
CA LYS A 215 -25.02 27.32 -9.60
C LYS A 215 -26.02 26.16 -9.48
N ASP A 216 -27.30 26.44 -9.72
CA ASP A 216 -28.38 25.43 -9.60
C ASP A 216 -28.11 24.19 -10.46
N LYS A 217 -27.65 24.38 -11.70
CA LYS A 217 -27.26 23.27 -12.58
C LYS A 217 -26.13 22.44 -12.00
N SER A 218 -25.06 23.08 -11.44
CA SER A 218 -23.98 22.37 -10.80
C SER A 218 -24.42 21.57 -9.55
N LYS A 219 -25.36 22.16 -8.76
CA LYS A 219 -25.96 21.47 -7.61
C LYS A 219 -26.81 20.27 -8.05
N SER A 220 -27.56 20.41 -9.13
CA SER A 220 -28.43 19.33 -9.64
C SER A 220 -27.64 18.15 -10.22
N VAL A 221 -26.44 18.38 -10.80
CA VAL A 221 -25.60 17.33 -11.37
C VAL A 221 -24.49 16.89 -10.43
N GLY A 222 -24.13 17.67 -9.36
CA GLY A 222 -23.13 17.32 -8.37
C GLY A 222 -21.69 17.73 -8.72
N TYR A 223 -21.47 18.48 -9.81
CA TYR A 223 -20.16 18.96 -10.24
C TYR A 223 -20.27 20.19 -11.17
N GLY A 224 -19.16 20.89 -11.37
CA GLY A 224 -19.11 22.04 -12.26
C GLY A 224 -18.84 21.66 -13.72
N PRO A 225 -19.11 22.58 -14.69
CA PRO A 225 -19.01 22.30 -16.12
C PRO A 225 -17.60 21.94 -16.59
N LYS A 226 -16.57 22.58 -16.02
CA LYS A 226 -15.17 22.26 -16.34
C LYS A 226 -14.77 20.86 -15.86
N CYS A 227 -15.24 20.47 -14.67
CA CYS A 227 -15.00 19.12 -14.18
C CYS A 227 -15.77 18.09 -15.02
N ALA A 228 -17.02 18.34 -15.35
CA ALA A 228 -17.81 17.49 -16.25
C ALA A 228 -17.06 17.22 -17.57
N SER A 229 -16.61 18.28 -18.24
CA SER A 229 -15.87 18.17 -19.50
C SER A 229 -14.55 17.36 -19.37
N ASN A 230 -13.82 17.53 -18.26
CA ASN A 230 -12.56 16.84 -18.04
C ASN A 230 -12.73 15.34 -17.74
N TYR A 231 -13.85 14.96 -17.14
CA TYR A 231 -14.14 13.58 -16.73
C TYR A 231 -15.21 12.90 -17.62
N GLY A 232 -15.52 13.47 -18.78
CA GLY A 232 -16.45 12.86 -19.73
C GLY A 232 -17.90 12.75 -19.22
N LEU A 233 -18.31 13.63 -18.29
CA LEU A 233 -19.61 13.61 -17.67
C LEU A 233 -20.60 14.62 -18.34
N ASP A 234 -21.87 14.28 -18.33
CA ASP A 234 -22.94 15.19 -18.80
C ASP A 234 -23.08 16.37 -17.84
N TYR A 235 -23.30 17.58 -18.44
CA TYR A 235 -23.52 18.79 -17.65
C TYR A 235 -24.74 19.54 -18.12
#